data_f92fb88b0c36c0561db671b9c729cdeb
#
_entry.id   f92fb88b0c36c0561db671b9c729cdeb
#
_cell.length_a   1.000
_cell.length_b   1.000
_cell.length_c   1.000
_cell.angle_alpha   90.00
_cell.angle_beta   90.00
_cell.angle_gamma   90.00
#
_symmetry.space_group_name_H-M   'P 1'
#
loop_
_entity.id
_entity.type
_entity.pdbx_description
1 polymer ?
#
loop_
_entity_poly.entity_id
_entity_poly.type
_entity_poly.pdbx_seq_one_letter_code
_entity_poly.pdbx_strand_id
1 'polypeptide(L)'
;MKAEKFSNALQNVDDRFIAGAARPQSAGKTIRFPWKRWAAAAACLCLLGASAFAARGFLLPAETEPIVQTALAADSPDGMRRYMNWNGMRYEFLENGAVYQIPAELLGDAVGTLTHDIAADPEANAGKDLSSTYALGGTVYELKEYDAQFRVAVEYDGGYCICQSVAFTDGTPLDPAEYFALAGFPGNIQSVSVFDHGGSSLLAQLPKEETEQFVAALAQSVPARLSDEQYQQIGQAQREGRSFRVTFDLADGTGYGFYVIPSLDIAMFGDGRYTTPADFSDAFGGFFDGLRQDAPPIY
;
A
#
# COMPACT_ATOMS: atom_id res chain seq x y z
N MET A 1 19.45 -40.83 0.52
CA MET A 1 18.41 -40.75 1.61
C MET A 1 17.11 -40.00 1.21
N LYS A 2 16.95 -39.41 0.02
CA LYS A 2 15.68 -38.77 -0.41
C LYS A 2 14.82 -39.66 -1.35
N ALA A 3 15.37 -40.60 -2.08
CA ALA A 3 14.64 -41.46 -3.02
C ALA A 3 13.82 -42.56 -2.30
N GLU A 4 14.34 -43.14 -1.23
CA GLU A 4 13.66 -44.19 -0.46
C GLU A 4 12.40 -43.71 0.28
N LYS A 5 12.37 -42.46 0.74
CA LYS A 5 11.20 -41.88 1.38
C LYS A 5 10.05 -41.62 0.39
N PHE A 6 10.38 -41.37 -0.89
CA PHE A 6 9.39 -41.15 -1.95
C PHE A 6 8.76 -42.45 -2.39
N SER A 7 9.57 -43.54 -2.46
CA SER A 7 9.07 -44.88 -2.81
C SER A 7 8.10 -45.44 -1.77
N ASN A 8 8.38 -45.21 -0.48
CA ASN A 8 7.49 -45.66 0.61
C ASN A 8 6.18 -44.85 0.71
N ALA A 9 6.16 -43.61 0.23
CA ALA A 9 4.93 -42.83 0.18
C ALA A 9 3.96 -43.29 -0.92
N LEU A 10 4.47 -43.84 -2.01
CA LEU A 10 3.67 -44.37 -3.11
C LEU A 10 3.10 -45.77 -2.84
N GLN A 11 3.65 -46.53 -1.90
CA GLN A 11 3.14 -47.86 -1.53
C GLN A 11 1.91 -47.80 -0.62
N ASN A 12 1.55 -46.66 -0.09
CA ASN A 12 0.36 -46.44 0.76
C ASN A 12 -0.80 -45.75 0.05
N VAL A 13 -0.81 -45.68 -1.27
CA VAL A 13 -1.99 -45.20 -2.02
C VAL A 13 -3.03 -46.32 -2.04
N ASP A 14 -4.17 -46.05 -1.39
CA ASP A 14 -5.31 -47.00 -1.28
C ASP A 14 -5.79 -47.39 -2.70
N ASP A 15 -5.80 -48.70 -2.99
CA ASP A 15 -6.20 -49.28 -4.29
C ASP A 15 -7.58 -48.80 -4.79
N ARG A 16 -8.42 -48.26 -3.92
CA ARG A 16 -9.69 -47.63 -4.30
C ARG A 16 -9.56 -46.41 -5.20
N PHE A 17 -8.44 -45.68 -5.11
CA PHE A 17 -8.18 -44.54 -6.00
C PHE A 17 -7.72 -44.99 -7.38
N ILE A 18 -7.02 -46.12 -7.46
CA ILE A 18 -6.55 -46.70 -8.74
C ILE A 18 -7.75 -47.32 -9.50
N ALA A 19 -8.67 -47.98 -8.81
CA ALA A 19 -9.87 -48.57 -9.41
C ALA A 19 -10.89 -47.51 -9.93
N GLY A 20 -10.88 -46.30 -9.34
CA GLY A 20 -11.72 -45.16 -9.82
C GLY A 20 -11.26 -44.58 -11.14
N ALA A 21 -9.96 -44.62 -11.45
CA ALA A 21 -9.38 -44.08 -12.68
C ALA A 21 -9.52 -45.01 -13.91
N ALA A 22 -9.79 -46.31 -13.70
CA ALA A 22 -9.88 -47.31 -14.75
C ALA A 22 -11.29 -47.54 -15.32
N ARG A 23 -12.30 -46.76 -14.91
CA ARG A 23 -13.65 -46.87 -15.49
C ARG A 23 -13.68 -46.21 -16.87
N PRO A 24 -14.01 -46.93 -17.97
CA PRO A 24 -14.18 -46.30 -19.28
C PRO A 24 -15.43 -45.35 -19.19
N GLN A 25 -15.17 -44.08 -19.49
CA GLN A 25 -16.24 -43.10 -19.61
C GLN A 25 -17.19 -43.57 -20.75
N SER A 26 -18.47 -43.80 -20.38
CA SER A 26 -19.54 -44.06 -21.36
C SER A 26 -19.58 -42.91 -22.37
N ALA A 27 -19.60 -43.25 -23.66
CA ALA A 27 -19.69 -42.34 -24.78
C ALA A 27 -20.89 -41.39 -24.62
N GLY A 28 -20.61 -40.17 -24.10
CA GLY A 28 -21.57 -39.10 -24.07
C GLY A 28 -21.89 -38.64 -25.48
N LYS A 29 -23.19 -38.51 -25.80
CA LYS A 29 -23.68 -37.96 -27.06
C LYS A 29 -22.96 -36.66 -27.38
N THR A 30 -22.21 -36.63 -28.49
CA THR A 30 -21.60 -35.40 -29.02
C THR A 30 -22.69 -34.44 -29.45
N ILE A 31 -23.02 -33.47 -28.61
CA ILE A 31 -23.81 -32.31 -28.99
C ILE A 31 -22.93 -31.50 -29.96
N ARG A 32 -23.26 -31.53 -31.25
CA ARG A 32 -22.59 -30.67 -32.25
C ARG A 32 -22.97 -29.22 -31.99
N PHE A 33 -22.15 -28.55 -31.22
CA PHE A 33 -22.28 -27.14 -30.94
C PHE A 33 -21.98 -26.33 -32.21
N PRO A 34 -22.87 -25.42 -32.64
CA PRO A 34 -22.71 -24.70 -33.92
C PRO A 34 -21.63 -23.61 -33.78
N TRP A 35 -20.39 -24.02 -33.75
CA TRP A 35 -19.21 -23.18 -33.48
C TRP A 35 -19.06 -22.01 -34.45
N LYS A 36 -19.54 -22.19 -35.71
CA LYS A 36 -19.52 -21.13 -36.73
C LYS A 36 -20.35 -19.89 -36.39
N ARG A 37 -21.42 -20.05 -35.59
CA ARG A 37 -22.27 -18.91 -35.16
C ARG A 37 -21.66 -18.17 -33.99
N TRP A 38 -20.87 -18.83 -33.14
CA TRP A 38 -20.19 -18.23 -32.00
C TRP A 38 -18.87 -17.55 -32.38
N ALA A 39 -18.19 -18.06 -33.41
CA ALA A 39 -16.99 -17.41 -33.96
C ALA A 39 -17.32 -16.02 -34.56
N ALA A 40 -18.47 -15.84 -35.18
CA ALA A 40 -18.90 -14.54 -35.68
C ALA A 40 -19.24 -13.56 -34.54
N ALA A 41 -19.88 -14.03 -33.46
CA ALA A 41 -20.18 -13.19 -32.30
C ALA A 41 -18.91 -12.78 -31.52
N ALA A 42 -17.92 -13.67 -31.39
CA ALA A 42 -16.64 -13.36 -30.76
C ALA A 42 -15.84 -12.35 -31.57
N ALA A 43 -15.83 -12.47 -32.92
CA ALA A 43 -15.17 -11.48 -33.79
C ALA A 43 -15.80 -10.09 -33.71
N CYS A 44 -17.12 -10.00 -33.62
CA CYS A 44 -17.82 -8.72 -33.42
C CYS A 44 -17.52 -8.08 -32.05
N LEU A 45 -17.45 -8.90 -30.98
CA LEU A 45 -17.07 -8.42 -29.65
C LEU A 45 -15.61 -7.95 -29.59
N CYS A 46 -14.69 -8.63 -30.29
CA CYS A 46 -13.29 -8.19 -30.39
C CYS A 46 -13.15 -6.89 -31.20
N LEU A 47 -13.93 -6.70 -32.27
CA LEU A 47 -13.93 -5.47 -33.05
C LEU A 47 -14.57 -4.30 -32.28
N LEU A 48 -15.62 -4.54 -31.52
CA LEU A 48 -16.22 -3.52 -30.66
C LEU A 48 -15.33 -3.18 -29.48
N GLY A 49 -14.64 -4.16 -28.90
CA GLY A 49 -13.64 -3.94 -27.85
C GLY A 49 -12.43 -3.15 -28.34
N ALA A 50 -11.90 -3.49 -29.53
CA ALA A 50 -10.77 -2.77 -30.14
C ALA A 50 -11.13 -1.33 -30.54
N SER A 51 -12.36 -1.11 -31.05
CA SER A 51 -12.83 0.24 -31.39
C SER A 51 -13.14 1.09 -30.16
N ALA A 52 -13.64 0.50 -29.07
CA ALA A 52 -13.81 1.20 -27.80
C ALA A 52 -12.45 1.55 -27.16
N PHE A 53 -11.45 0.67 -27.29
CA PHE A 53 -10.08 0.93 -26.80
C PHE A 53 -9.39 2.04 -27.61
N ALA A 54 -9.55 2.02 -28.95
CA ALA A 54 -9.01 3.07 -29.81
C ALA A 54 -9.73 4.43 -29.62
N ALA A 55 -11.05 4.42 -29.38
CA ALA A 55 -11.81 5.64 -29.09
C ALA A 55 -11.46 6.23 -27.71
N ARG A 56 -11.11 5.38 -26.74
CA ARG A 56 -10.70 5.82 -25.40
C ARG A 56 -9.36 6.58 -25.46
N GLY A 57 -8.40 6.11 -26.28
CA GLY A 57 -7.13 6.82 -26.48
C GLY A 57 -7.26 8.16 -27.23
N PHE A 58 -8.43 8.43 -27.88
CA PHE A 58 -8.66 9.71 -28.60
C PHE A 58 -9.47 10.74 -27.80
N LEU A 59 -10.19 10.30 -26.75
CA LEU A 59 -11.16 11.13 -26.00
C LEU A 59 -10.75 11.41 -24.55
N LEU A 60 -9.74 10.73 -24.04
CA LEU A 60 -9.20 11.01 -22.71
C LEU A 60 -7.95 11.86 -22.82
N PRO A 61 -7.73 12.82 -21.90
CA PRO A 61 -6.42 13.45 -21.78
C PRO A 61 -5.36 12.38 -21.64
N ALA A 62 -4.17 12.59 -22.18
CA ALA A 62 -3.05 11.65 -22.06
C ALA A 62 -2.91 11.27 -20.58
N GLU A 63 -3.20 10.01 -20.28
CA GLU A 63 -2.98 9.52 -18.91
C GLU A 63 -1.48 9.65 -18.65
N THR A 64 -1.10 10.39 -17.63
CA THR A 64 0.28 10.47 -17.16
C THR A 64 0.75 9.04 -16.86
N GLU A 65 1.94 8.68 -17.33
CA GLU A 65 2.47 7.36 -17.05
C GLU A 65 2.61 7.20 -15.52
N PRO A 66 2.19 6.06 -14.96
CA PRO A 66 2.26 5.85 -13.53
C PRO A 66 3.73 5.72 -13.05
N ILE A 67 3.95 6.05 -11.80
CA ILE A 67 5.20 5.78 -11.11
C ILE A 67 5.36 4.26 -10.99
N VAL A 68 6.49 3.71 -11.43
CA VAL A 68 6.75 2.27 -11.43
C VAL A 68 7.93 1.94 -10.53
N GLN A 69 7.71 1.09 -9.55
CA GLN A 69 8.79 0.54 -8.73
C GLN A 69 9.68 -0.37 -9.56
N THR A 70 10.98 -0.08 -9.61
CA THR A 70 11.95 -0.81 -10.44
C THR A 70 12.92 -1.68 -9.63
N ALA A 71 13.14 -1.35 -8.37
CA ALA A 71 14.00 -2.13 -7.50
C ALA A 71 13.49 -2.08 -6.04
N LEU A 72 13.62 -3.21 -5.34
CA LEU A 72 13.43 -3.27 -3.89
C LEU A 72 14.67 -2.72 -3.21
N ALA A 73 14.48 -2.05 -2.07
CA ALA A 73 15.60 -1.67 -1.23
C ALA A 73 16.26 -2.91 -0.61
N ALA A 74 17.58 -2.88 -0.51
CA ALA A 74 18.28 -3.84 0.32
C ALA A 74 17.93 -3.61 1.80
N ASP A 75 17.93 -4.67 2.61
CA ASP A 75 17.73 -4.53 4.05
C ASP A 75 18.80 -3.59 4.64
N SER A 76 18.38 -2.77 5.59
CA SER A 76 19.33 -1.94 6.34
C SER A 76 20.15 -2.87 7.23
N PRO A 77 21.51 -2.83 7.15
CA PRO A 77 22.37 -3.71 7.95
C PRO A 77 22.14 -3.57 9.46
N ASP A 78 21.65 -2.40 9.90
CA ASP A 78 21.46 -2.06 11.31
C ASP A 78 19.99 -2.02 11.72
N GLY A 79 19.05 -2.41 10.84
CA GLY A 79 17.60 -2.28 11.08
C GLY A 79 17.13 -0.82 11.26
N MET A 80 17.96 0.15 10.87
CA MET A 80 17.66 1.57 11.04
C MET A 80 16.60 1.99 10.03
N ARG A 81 15.59 2.70 10.51
CA ARG A 81 14.60 3.34 9.62
C ARG A 81 15.30 4.31 8.68
N ARG A 82 14.92 4.31 7.41
CA ARG A 82 15.41 5.22 6.39
C ARG A 82 14.53 6.44 6.34
N TYR A 83 15.09 7.59 6.74
CA TYR A 83 14.36 8.85 6.73
C TYR A 83 15.26 10.01 6.36
N MET A 84 14.65 11.10 5.95
CA MET A 84 15.30 12.38 5.73
C MET A 84 14.52 13.51 6.41
N ASN A 85 15.17 14.63 6.65
CA ASN A 85 14.54 15.85 7.15
C ASN A 85 14.73 16.98 6.14
N TRP A 86 13.64 17.69 5.89
CA TRP A 86 13.64 18.89 5.07
C TRP A 86 12.47 19.79 5.44
N ASN A 87 12.70 21.12 5.46
CA ASN A 87 11.70 22.13 5.73
C ASN A 87 10.89 21.88 7.01
N GLY A 88 11.57 21.48 8.09
CA GLY A 88 10.95 21.17 9.38
C GLY A 88 10.15 19.87 9.42
N MET A 89 10.10 19.12 8.33
CA MET A 89 9.38 17.84 8.22
C MET A 89 10.36 16.67 8.23
N ARG A 90 9.92 15.55 8.79
CA ARG A 90 10.55 14.24 8.67
C ARG A 90 9.83 13.43 7.62
N TYR A 91 10.59 12.89 6.67
CA TYR A 91 10.08 12.03 5.59
C TYR A 91 10.67 10.63 5.73
N GLU A 92 9.84 9.62 5.61
CA GLU A 92 10.27 8.22 5.52
C GLU A 92 10.37 7.81 4.06
N PHE A 93 11.43 7.06 3.71
CA PHE A 93 11.57 6.46 2.39
C PHE A 93 10.57 5.32 2.23
N LEU A 94 9.68 5.42 1.24
CA LEU A 94 8.68 4.39 0.97
C LEU A 94 9.36 3.05 0.67
N GLU A 95 8.70 1.96 1.08
CA GLU A 95 9.20 0.60 0.89
C GLU A 95 10.67 0.45 1.28
N ASN A 96 11.04 1.08 2.40
CA ASN A 96 12.41 1.12 2.92
C ASN A 96 13.45 1.64 1.91
N GLY A 97 13.09 2.57 1.02
CA GLY A 97 13.96 3.15 0.01
C GLY A 97 14.00 2.37 -1.31
N ALA A 98 12.89 1.77 -1.68
CA ALA A 98 12.72 1.19 -3.01
C ALA A 98 12.94 2.25 -4.09
N VAL A 99 13.45 1.81 -5.24
CA VAL A 99 13.73 2.68 -6.38
C VAL A 99 12.58 2.62 -7.38
N TYR A 100 12.18 3.78 -7.85
CA TYR A 100 11.08 3.99 -8.79
C TYR A 100 11.58 4.68 -10.05
N GLN A 101 10.93 4.42 -11.18
CA GLN A 101 11.01 5.29 -12.35
C GLN A 101 9.86 6.28 -12.27
N ILE A 102 10.20 7.57 -12.21
CA ILE A 102 9.23 8.66 -12.14
C ILE A 102 9.28 9.39 -13.49
N PRO A 103 8.15 9.48 -14.22
CA PRO A 103 8.07 10.28 -15.44
C PRO A 103 8.52 11.73 -15.19
N ALA A 104 9.31 12.29 -16.11
CA ALA A 104 9.90 13.62 -15.93
C ALA A 104 8.83 14.73 -15.77
N GLU A 105 7.65 14.54 -16.35
CA GLU A 105 6.50 15.43 -16.21
C GLU A 105 5.95 15.50 -14.79
N LEU A 106 6.15 14.47 -13.97
CA LEU A 106 5.75 14.41 -12.55
C LEU A 106 6.78 15.04 -11.62
N LEU A 107 8.03 15.21 -12.07
CA LEU A 107 9.07 15.88 -11.28
C LEU A 107 8.90 17.38 -11.33
N GLY A 108 8.92 18.00 -10.16
CA GLY A 108 8.97 19.45 -9.98
C GLY A 108 10.39 19.98 -9.87
N ASP A 109 10.56 21.08 -9.15
CA ASP A 109 11.85 21.73 -8.97
C ASP A 109 12.76 20.93 -8.03
N ALA A 110 14.08 21.01 -8.26
CA ALA A 110 15.07 20.49 -7.33
C ALA A 110 15.16 21.42 -6.11
N VAL A 111 14.99 20.86 -4.91
CA VAL A 111 15.01 21.62 -3.65
C VAL A 111 16.35 21.58 -2.94
N GLY A 112 17.23 20.66 -3.30
CA GLY A 112 18.58 20.55 -2.74
C GLY A 112 19.15 19.14 -2.80
N THR A 113 20.27 18.94 -2.12
CA THR A 113 20.99 17.66 -2.08
C THR A 113 21.13 17.20 -0.64
N LEU A 114 20.93 15.91 -0.37
CA LEU A 114 21.11 15.30 0.95
C LEU A 114 22.61 15.30 1.31
N THR A 115 23.01 16.17 2.24
CA THR A 115 24.44 16.38 2.58
C THR A 115 24.80 16.05 4.02
N HIS A 116 23.81 15.94 4.92
CA HIS A 116 24.03 15.70 6.34
C HIS A 116 23.71 14.26 6.71
N ASP A 117 24.74 13.48 7.07
CA ASP A 117 24.60 12.08 7.45
C ASP A 117 24.14 11.95 8.90
N ILE A 118 22.88 11.59 9.10
CA ILE A 118 22.31 11.35 10.43
C ILE A 118 22.89 10.08 11.05
N ALA A 119 23.16 9.06 10.25
CA ALA A 119 23.69 7.79 10.76
C ALA A 119 25.12 7.94 11.29
N ALA A 120 25.93 8.80 10.67
CA ALA A 120 27.29 9.08 11.13
C ALA A 120 27.34 9.98 12.37
N ASP A 121 26.45 10.99 12.47
CA ASP A 121 26.39 11.92 13.61
C ASP A 121 24.94 12.36 13.87
N PRO A 122 24.17 11.55 14.61
CA PRO A 122 22.77 11.85 14.90
C PRO A 122 22.57 13.15 15.70
N GLU A 123 23.48 13.41 16.66
CA GLU A 123 23.37 14.59 17.54
C GLU A 123 23.53 15.89 16.75
N ALA A 124 24.50 15.92 15.84
CA ALA A 124 24.77 17.11 15.04
C ALA A 124 23.81 17.28 13.84
N ASN A 125 23.24 16.21 13.32
CA ASN A 125 22.56 16.23 12.01
C ASN A 125 21.04 15.97 12.05
N ALA A 126 20.48 15.34 13.10
CA ALA A 126 19.07 14.98 13.12
C ALA A 126 18.06 16.15 13.06
N GLY A 127 18.50 17.37 13.37
CA GLY A 127 17.67 18.59 13.29
C GLY A 127 17.95 19.46 12.05
N LYS A 128 18.85 19.04 11.14
CA LYS A 128 19.20 19.85 9.98
C LYS A 128 18.33 19.52 8.78
N ASP A 129 18.06 20.53 7.96
CA ASP A 129 17.46 20.34 6.64
C ASP A 129 18.43 19.58 5.72
N LEU A 130 17.87 18.80 4.80
CA LEU A 130 18.61 17.95 3.86
C LEU A 130 19.57 16.98 4.57
N SER A 131 19.18 16.56 5.79
CA SER A 131 19.82 15.47 6.50
C SER A 131 19.11 14.15 6.25
N SER A 132 19.86 13.04 6.27
CA SER A 132 19.28 11.73 5.99
C SER A 132 20.07 10.59 6.62
N THR A 133 19.40 9.47 6.88
CA THR A 133 20.03 8.18 7.20
C THR A 133 20.32 7.35 5.96
N TYR A 134 19.88 7.79 4.76
CA TYR A 134 19.97 7.01 3.52
C TYR A 134 20.07 7.93 2.30
N ALA A 135 20.51 7.41 1.16
CA ALA A 135 20.59 8.12 -0.12
C ALA A 135 21.38 9.44 -0.09
N LEU A 136 22.45 9.49 0.71
CA LEU A 136 23.34 10.66 0.78
C LEU A 136 23.92 10.99 -0.60
N GLY A 137 24.00 12.28 -0.91
CA GLY A 137 24.39 12.79 -2.22
C GLY A 137 23.25 12.84 -3.23
N GLY A 138 22.07 12.26 -2.91
CA GLY A 138 20.89 12.33 -3.76
C GLY A 138 20.28 13.72 -3.81
N THR A 139 19.80 14.12 -4.99
CA THR A 139 19.07 15.37 -5.19
C THR A 139 17.60 15.16 -4.87
N VAL A 140 17.03 16.05 -4.08
CA VAL A 140 15.62 16.05 -3.68
C VAL A 140 14.83 16.90 -4.67
N TYR A 141 13.72 16.36 -5.18
CA TYR A 141 12.80 17.00 -6.11
C TYR A 141 11.38 17.04 -5.52
N GLU A 142 10.66 18.09 -5.81
CA GLU A 142 9.21 18.12 -5.61
C GLU A 142 8.51 17.13 -6.56
N LEU A 143 7.33 16.64 -6.16
CA LEU A 143 6.42 15.87 -7.01
C LEU A 143 5.20 16.75 -7.34
N LYS A 144 4.96 17.05 -8.62
CA LYS A 144 3.96 18.03 -9.05
C LYS A 144 2.52 17.73 -8.63
N GLU A 145 2.19 16.47 -8.38
CA GLU A 145 0.84 16.07 -7.99
C GLU A 145 0.58 16.20 -6.49
N TYR A 146 1.63 16.52 -5.71
CA TYR A 146 1.55 16.62 -4.25
C TYR A 146 2.16 17.93 -3.77
N ASP A 147 1.69 18.38 -2.61
CA ASP A 147 2.45 19.36 -1.87
C ASP A 147 3.77 18.74 -1.38
N ALA A 148 4.85 19.50 -1.46
CA ALA A 148 6.15 19.01 -1.05
C ALA A 148 6.21 18.65 0.45
N GLN A 149 5.33 19.20 1.28
CA GLN A 149 5.19 18.81 2.68
C GLN A 149 4.53 17.43 2.84
N PHE A 150 3.90 16.88 1.80
CA PHE A 150 3.41 15.52 1.80
C PHE A 150 4.42 14.55 1.23
N ARG A 151 4.90 14.78 -0.03
CA ARG A 151 5.83 13.88 -0.73
C ARG A 151 6.88 14.62 -1.53
N VAL A 152 8.08 14.04 -1.53
CA VAL A 152 9.20 14.44 -2.39
C VAL A 152 9.84 13.19 -2.99
N ALA A 153 10.64 13.36 -4.05
CA ALA A 153 11.45 12.31 -4.64
C ALA A 153 12.94 12.60 -4.42
N VAL A 154 13.73 11.56 -4.17
CA VAL A 154 15.19 11.65 -4.05
C VAL A 154 15.82 10.85 -5.18
N GLU A 155 16.55 11.52 -6.08
CA GLU A 155 17.33 10.85 -7.13
C GLU A 155 18.45 10.04 -6.50
N TYR A 156 18.43 8.73 -6.68
CA TYR A 156 19.38 7.81 -6.09
C TYR A 156 19.41 6.47 -6.84
N ASP A 157 20.58 5.89 -6.99
CA ASP A 157 20.81 4.55 -7.58
C ASP A 157 20.17 4.35 -8.98
N GLY A 158 20.26 5.39 -9.83
CA GLY A 158 19.75 5.34 -11.21
C GLY A 158 18.24 5.46 -11.37
N GLY A 159 17.54 5.87 -10.33
CA GLY A 159 16.10 6.16 -10.31
C GLY A 159 15.78 7.13 -9.18
N TYR A 160 14.60 6.99 -8.59
CA TYR A 160 14.12 7.86 -7.52
C TYR A 160 13.60 7.05 -6.35
N CYS A 161 13.96 7.43 -5.13
CA CYS A 161 13.26 6.98 -3.93
C CYS A 161 12.16 8.00 -3.60
N ILE A 162 10.95 7.53 -3.32
CA ILE A 162 9.85 8.39 -2.86
C ILE A 162 9.95 8.54 -1.34
N CYS A 163 9.85 9.77 -0.87
CA CYS A 163 9.88 10.10 0.54
C CYS A 163 8.55 10.74 0.95
N GLN A 164 7.94 10.24 2.00
CA GLN A 164 6.65 10.69 2.50
C GLN A 164 6.77 11.21 3.92
N SER A 165 6.23 12.40 4.18
CA SER A 165 6.28 12.99 5.51
C SER A 165 5.51 12.15 6.53
N VAL A 166 6.06 12.04 7.73
CA VAL A 166 5.51 11.22 8.82
C VAL A 166 5.32 12.00 10.13
N ALA A 167 6.06 13.08 10.32
CA ALA A 167 5.98 13.96 11.48
C ALA A 167 6.73 15.28 11.21
N PHE A 168 6.58 16.25 12.09
CA PHE A 168 7.53 17.36 12.18
C PHE A 168 8.85 16.89 12.80
N THR A 169 9.97 17.57 12.50
CA THR A 169 11.30 17.20 13.02
C THR A 169 11.41 17.32 14.54
N ASP A 170 10.55 18.14 15.18
CA ASP A 170 10.45 18.26 16.63
C ASP A 170 9.60 17.13 17.28
N GLY A 171 9.06 16.21 16.46
CA GLY A 171 8.22 15.10 16.90
C GLY A 171 6.76 15.46 17.09
N THR A 172 6.34 16.68 16.76
CA THR A 172 4.93 17.04 16.73
C THR A 172 4.20 16.17 15.69
N PRO A 173 3.07 15.51 16.03
CA PRO A 173 2.29 14.76 15.07
C PRO A 173 1.64 15.69 14.04
N LEU A 174 1.40 15.15 12.84
CA LEU A 174 0.71 15.85 11.77
C LEU A 174 -0.77 16.09 12.15
N ASP A 175 -1.33 17.22 11.74
CA ASP A 175 -2.78 17.40 11.75
C ASP A 175 -3.40 16.61 10.61
N PRO A 176 -4.35 15.68 10.84
CA PRO A 176 -4.88 14.83 9.78
C PRO A 176 -5.60 15.57 8.67
N ALA A 177 -6.34 16.64 8.99
CA ALA A 177 -7.09 17.41 8.00
C ALA A 177 -6.14 18.18 7.07
N GLU A 178 -5.14 18.84 7.65
CA GLU A 178 -4.11 19.54 6.88
C GLU A 178 -3.29 18.56 6.05
N TYR A 179 -2.87 17.45 6.64
CA TYR A 179 -2.05 16.44 5.98
C TYR A 179 -2.76 15.79 4.77
N PHE A 180 -4.04 15.45 4.91
CA PHE A 180 -4.83 14.89 3.81
C PHE A 180 -5.09 15.92 2.70
N ALA A 181 -5.23 17.21 3.07
CA ALA A 181 -5.33 18.28 2.08
C ALA A 181 -4.03 18.43 1.27
N LEU A 182 -2.85 18.39 1.92
CA LEU A 182 -1.55 18.40 1.24
C LEU A 182 -1.35 17.18 0.32
N ALA A 183 -1.93 16.03 0.69
CA ALA A 183 -1.94 14.82 -0.12
C ALA A 183 -2.92 14.86 -1.29
N GLY A 184 -3.82 15.83 -1.37
CA GLY A 184 -4.87 15.91 -2.38
C GLY A 184 -6.00 14.88 -2.19
N PHE A 185 -6.18 14.34 -0.97
CA PHE A 185 -7.22 13.36 -0.66
C PHE A 185 -8.59 14.02 -0.50
N PRO A 186 -9.69 13.36 -0.93
CA PRO A 186 -9.77 12.05 -1.57
C PRO A 186 -9.53 12.05 -3.10
N GLY A 187 -9.26 13.21 -3.72
CA GLY A 187 -9.31 13.41 -5.17
C GLY A 187 -8.40 12.47 -5.97
N ASN A 188 -7.22 12.13 -5.45
CA ASN A 188 -6.24 11.26 -6.10
C ASN A 188 -6.28 9.80 -5.61
N ILE A 189 -7.25 9.41 -4.76
CA ILE A 189 -7.45 8.03 -4.34
C ILE A 189 -8.24 7.27 -5.41
N GLN A 190 -7.67 6.20 -5.95
CA GLN A 190 -8.34 5.30 -6.89
C GLN A 190 -9.17 4.24 -6.18
N SER A 191 -8.60 3.64 -5.14
CA SER A 191 -9.27 2.64 -4.30
C SER A 191 -8.72 2.66 -2.87
N VAL A 192 -9.49 2.08 -1.95
CA VAL A 192 -9.09 1.88 -0.56
C VAL A 192 -9.04 0.38 -0.31
N SER A 193 -7.85 -0.14 -0.14
CA SER A 193 -7.59 -1.55 0.10
C SER A 193 -7.36 -1.81 1.59
N VAL A 194 -8.00 -2.84 2.14
CA VAL A 194 -7.85 -3.25 3.55
C VAL A 194 -7.17 -4.60 3.61
N PHE A 195 -6.08 -4.65 4.34
CA PHE A 195 -5.26 -5.83 4.54
C PHE A 195 -5.28 -6.30 5.99
N ASP A 196 -4.82 -7.52 6.21
CA ASP A 196 -4.44 -7.99 7.54
C ASP A 196 -3.38 -7.05 8.17
N HIS A 197 -3.17 -7.15 9.47
CA HIS A 197 -2.20 -6.29 10.16
C HIS A 197 -0.79 -6.37 9.55
N GLY A 198 -0.37 -7.55 9.11
CA GLY A 198 0.92 -7.78 8.45
C GLY A 198 1.01 -7.19 7.03
N GLY A 199 -0.11 -6.78 6.43
CA GLY A 199 -0.17 -6.28 5.06
C GLY A 199 0.03 -7.35 3.98
N SER A 200 -0.03 -8.64 4.35
CA SER A 200 0.24 -9.75 3.45
C SER A 200 -1.00 -10.27 2.72
N SER A 201 -2.18 -10.09 3.30
CA SER A 201 -3.44 -10.60 2.76
C SER A 201 -4.44 -9.48 2.56
N LEU A 202 -4.85 -9.25 1.31
CA LEU A 202 -5.95 -8.36 1.00
C LEU A 202 -7.26 -8.99 1.51
N LEU A 203 -7.98 -8.28 2.37
CA LEU A 203 -9.22 -8.72 2.98
C LEU A 203 -10.44 -8.21 2.25
N ALA A 204 -10.41 -6.93 1.90
CA ALA A 204 -11.49 -6.26 1.20
C ALA A 204 -11.01 -4.98 0.53
N GLN A 205 -11.85 -4.44 -0.32
CA GLN A 205 -11.79 -3.06 -0.76
C GLN A 205 -13.04 -2.33 -0.26
N LEU A 206 -12.84 -1.11 0.22
CA LEU A 206 -13.96 -0.25 0.60
C LEU A 206 -14.74 0.14 -0.67
N PRO A 207 -16.08 0.14 -0.64
CA PRO A 207 -16.89 0.64 -1.74
C PRO A 207 -16.47 2.07 -2.14
N LYS A 208 -16.39 2.34 -3.44
CA LYS A 208 -15.91 3.64 -3.93
C LYS A 208 -16.76 4.81 -3.43
N GLU A 209 -18.06 4.60 -3.31
CA GLU A 209 -19.04 5.56 -2.80
C GLU A 209 -18.81 5.93 -1.32
N GLU A 210 -18.11 5.08 -0.56
CA GLU A 210 -17.79 5.31 0.86
C GLU A 210 -16.43 5.97 1.06
N THR A 211 -15.58 6.04 0.01
CA THR A 211 -14.20 6.56 0.12
C THR A 211 -14.17 7.99 0.64
N GLU A 212 -14.99 8.89 0.12
CA GLU A 212 -15.02 10.30 0.56
C GLU A 212 -15.41 10.41 2.03
N GLN A 213 -16.43 9.67 2.47
CA GLN A 213 -16.86 9.65 3.85
C GLN A 213 -15.79 9.08 4.78
N PHE A 214 -15.10 8.02 4.34
CA PHE A 214 -14.02 7.39 5.11
C PHE A 214 -12.84 8.36 5.31
N VAL A 215 -12.39 9.02 4.25
CA VAL A 215 -11.33 10.04 4.31
C VAL A 215 -11.74 11.22 5.19
N ALA A 216 -12.98 11.71 5.03
CA ALA A 216 -13.49 12.82 5.83
C ALA A 216 -13.57 12.49 7.34
N ALA A 217 -13.94 11.25 7.68
CA ALA A 217 -13.94 10.79 9.05
C ALA A 217 -12.52 10.70 9.63
N LEU A 218 -11.57 10.13 8.87
CA LEU A 218 -10.16 10.07 9.30
C LEU A 218 -9.54 11.47 9.43
N ALA A 219 -9.89 12.41 8.57
CA ALA A 219 -9.42 13.80 8.67
C ALA A 219 -9.85 14.52 9.95
N GLN A 220 -10.92 14.06 10.60
CA GLN A 220 -11.39 14.59 11.88
C GLN A 220 -10.71 13.95 13.09
N SER A 221 -9.81 12.99 12.87
CA SER A 221 -9.07 12.36 13.96
C SER A 221 -8.18 13.38 14.68
N VAL A 222 -7.96 13.17 15.96
CA VAL A 222 -7.15 14.08 16.79
C VAL A 222 -5.93 13.35 17.35
N PRO A 223 -4.76 14.00 17.46
CA PRO A 223 -3.58 13.40 18.05
C PRO A 223 -3.86 12.86 19.45
N ALA A 224 -3.47 11.61 19.70
CA ALA A 224 -3.69 10.91 20.97
C ALA A 224 -2.37 10.61 21.68
N ARG A 225 -2.36 10.84 23.00
CA ARG A 225 -1.32 10.31 23.89
C ARG A 225 -1.87 9.05 24.54
N LEU A 226 -1.37 7.90 24.14
CA LEU A 226 -1.86 6.62 24.64
C LEU A 226 -1.21 6.29 25.99
N SER A 227 -2.03 5.74 26.90
CA SER A 227 -1.56 5.14 28.16
C SER A 227 -0.95 3.74 27.91
N ASP A 228 -0.21 3.22 28.89
CA ASP A 228 0.33 1.85 28.84
C ASP A 228 -0.79 0.81 28.67
N GLU A 229 -1.94 1.01 29.28
CA GLU A 229 -3.10 0.14 29.13
C GLU A 229 -3.63 0.14 27.69
N GLN A 230 -3.72 1.30 27.05
CA GLN A 230 -4.12 1.41 25.64
C GLN A 230 -3.12 0.74 24.70
N TYR A 231 -1.81 0.85 24.98
CA TYR A 231 -0.80 0.07 24.22
C TYR A 231 -0.98 -1.43 24.37
N GLN A 232 -1.34 -1.92 25.57
CA GLN A 232 -1.66 -3.35 25.77
C GLN A 232 -2.91 -3.75 24.98
N GLN A 233 -3.96 -2.91 24.95
CA GLN A 233 -5.18 -3.16 24.19
C GLN A 233 -4.90 -3.17 22.68
N ILE A 234 -4.03 -2.30 22.17
CA ILE A 234 -3.56 -2.33 20.77
C ILE A 234 -2.90 -3.68 20.48
N GLY A 235 -1.93 -4.09 21.31
CA GLY A 235 -1.26 -5.39 21.15
C GLY A 235 -2.24 -6.58 21.23
N GLN A 236 -3.29 -6.49 22.03
CA GLN A 236 -4.35 -7.49 22.06
C GLN A 236 -5.17 -7.48 20.76
N ALA A 237 -5.60 -6.30 20.30
CA ALA A 237 -6.35 -6.17 19.05
C ALA A 237 -5.57 -6.70 17.83
N GLN A 238 -4.25 -6.50 17.80
CA GLN A 238 -3.37 -7.08 16.78
C GLN A 238 -3.40 -8.61 16.82
N ARG A 239 -3.21 -9.21 18.01
CA ARG A 239 -3.26 -10.68 18.19
C ARG A 239 -4.63 -11.27 17.87
N GLU A 240 -5.70 -10.51 18.03
CA GLU A 240 -7.07 -10.95 17.77
C GLU A 240 -7.56 -10.66 16.35
N GLY A 241 -6.67 -10.17 15.45
CA GLY A 241 -7.03 -9.85 14.06
C GLY A 241 -8.02 -8.68 13.94
N ARG A 242 -7.98 -7.73 14.88
CA ARG A 242 -8.83 -6.53 14.91
C ARG A 242 -8.06 -5.24 14.59
N SER A 243 -6.83 -5.38 14.13
CA SER A 243 -6.00 -4.30 13.61
C SER A 243 -5.81 -4.53 12.11
N PHE A 244 -6.03 -3.50 11.31
CA PHE A 244 -6.02 -3.58 9.86
C PHE A 244 -5.02 -2.59 9.28
N ARG A 245 -4.27 -3.02 8.27
CA ARG A 245 -3.53 -2.10 7.42
C ARG A 245 -4.47 -1.62 6.31
N VAL A 246 -4.66 -0.31 6.21
CA VAL A 246 -5.42 0.32 5.15
C VAL A 246 -4.42 0.97 4.19
N THR A 247 -4.66 0.82 2.90
CA THR A 247 -3.86 1.46 1.86
C THR A 247 -4.78 2.24 0.93
N PHE A 248 -4.50 3.53 0.75
CA PHE A 248 -5.05 4.31 -0.33
C PHE A 248 -4.19 4.06 -1.56
N ASP A 249 -4.76 3.41 -2.57
CA ASP A 249 -4.11 3.22 -3.87
C ASP A 249 -4.26 4.53 -4.65
N LEU A 250 -3.15 5.14 -5.04
CA LEU A 250 -3.14 6.49 -5.58
C LEU A 250 -3.12 6.50 -7.11
N ALA A 251 -3.55 7.60 -7.70
CA ALA A 251 -3.63 7.76 -9.14
C ALA A 251 -2.27 7.67 -9.84
N ASP A 252 -1.19 7.99 -9.13
CA ASP A 252 0.19 7.88 -9.61
C ASP A 252 0.74 6.44 -9.61
N GLY A 253 -0.04 5.46 -9.17
CA GLY A 253 0.35 4.06 -9.07
C GLY A 253 1.05 3.69 -7.75
N THR A 254 1.25 4.64 -6.85
CA THR A 254 1.82 4.37 -5.51
C THR A 254 0.71 4.13 -4.47
N GLY A 255 1.09 3.83 -3.24
CA GLY A 255 0.17 3.66 -2.13
C GLY A 255 0.48 4.58 -0.94
N TYR A 256 -0.55 4.87 -0.14
CA TYR A 256 -0.43 5.46 1.17
C TYR A 256 -0.99 4.51 2.22
N GLY A 257 -0.10 3.89 3.00
CA GLY A 257 -0.46 2.89 4.00
C GLY A 257 -0.49 3.43 5.42
N PHE A 258 -1.49 3.02 6.20
CA PHE A 258 -1.65 3.35 7.62
C PHE A 258 -2.41 2.23 8.33
N TYR A 259 -2.60 2.34 9.65
CA TYR A 259 -3.32 1.34 10.43
C TYR A 259 -4.57 1.91 11.07
N VAL A 260 -5.62 1.09 11.16
CA VAL A 260 -6.81 1.39 11.94
C VAL A 260 -7.13 0.22 12.89
N ILE A 261 -7.62 0.57 14.07
CA ILE A 261 -8.14 -0.37 15.06
C ILE A 261 -9.53 0.15 15.47
N PRO A 262 -10.57 -0.14 14.68
CA PRO A 262 -11.88 0.46 14.87
C PRO A 262 -12.47 0.18 16.23
N SER A 263 -12.23 -1.01 16.80
CA SER A 263 -12.72 -1.39 18.13
C SER A 263 -12.11 -0.59 19.30
N LEU A 264 -11.11 0.24 19.02
CA LEU A 264 -10.45 1.10 20.01
C LEU A 264 -10.53 2.58 19.62
N ASP A 265 -11.20 2.92 18.51
CA ASP A 265 -11.25 4.25 17.91
C ASP A 265 -9.84 4.83 17.67
N ILE A 266 -8.91 3.99 17.17
CA ILE A 266 -7.52 4.37 16.96
C ILE A 266 -7.18 4.27 15.46
N ALA A 267 -6.57 5.34 14.93
CA ALA A 267 -5.84 5.34 13.66
C ALA A 267 -4.36 5.69 13.91
N MET A 268 -3.47 5.15 13.06
CA MET A 268 -2.03 5.37 13.15
C MET A 268 -1.50 5.68 11.76
N PHE A 269 -1.19 6.94 11.49
CA PHE A 269 -0.56 7.36 10.24
C PHE A 269 0.67 8.22 10.50
N GLY A 270 1.68 8.05 9.64
CA GLY A 270 3.00 8.56 9.93
C GLY A 270 3.54 8.00 11.25
N ASP A 271 4.18 8.84 12.05
CA ASP A 271 4.64 8.51 13.40
C ASP A 271 3.55 8.75 14.47
N GLY A 272 2.41 9.31 14.07
CA GLY A 272 1.33 9.72 14.97
C GLY A 272 0.38 8.58 15.38
N ARG A 273 -0.25 8.80 16.52
CA ARG A 273 -1.39 8.02 17.03
C ARG A 273 -2.55 8.98 17.17
N TYR A 274 -3.73 8.57 16.73
CA TYR A 274 -4.90 9.44 16.64
C TYR A 274 -6.11 8.72 17.18
N THR A 275 -6.98 9.47 17.87
CA THR A 275 -8.33 9.00 18.18
C THR A 275 -9.23 9.40 17.01
N THR A 276 -9.91 8.43 16.42
CA THR A 276 -10.94 8.68 15.40
C THR A 276 -12.18 9.32 16.03
N PRO A 277 -13.01 10.04 15.27
CA PRO A 277 -14.25 10.60 15.79
C PRO A 277 -15.20 9.48 16.25
N ALA A 278 -16.07 9.78 17.20
CA ALA A 278 -16.94 8.79 17.84
C ALA A 278 -17.92 8.09 16.86
N ASP A 279 -18.26 8.75 15.77
CA ASP A 279 -19.12 8.20 14.72
C ASP A 279 -18.35 7.34 13.70
N PHE A 280 -17.03 7.25 13.78
CA PHE A 280 -16.23 6.41 12.88
C PHE A 280 -16.57 4.93 13.05
N SER A 281 -16.61 4.43 14.28
CA SER A 281 -17.01 3.05 14.57
C SER A 281 -18.46 2.77 14.21
N ASP A 282 -19.35 3.75 14.36
CA ASP A 282 -20.75 3.62 13.95
C ASP A 282 -20.89 3.49 12.43
N ALA A 283 -20.09 4.25 11.67
CA ALA A 283 -20.13 4.25 10.21
C ALA A 283 -19.41 3.04 9.59
N PHE A 284 -18.25 2.67 10.09
CA PHE A 284 -17.36 1.69 9.46
C PHE A 284 -17.10 0.44 10.30
N GLY A 285 -17.48 0.42 11.59
CA GLY A 285 -17.23 -0.73 12.47
C GLY A 285 -17.81 -2.03 11.93
N GLY A 286 -19.04 -2.00 11.40
CA GLY A 286 -19.66 -3.17 10.80
C GLY A 286 -18.93 -3.74 9.59
N PHE A 287 -18.31 -2.87 8.77
CA PHE A 287 -17.44 -3.30 7.66
C PHE A 287 -16.21 -4.04 8.20
N PHE A 288 -15.49 -3.45 9.15
CA PHE A 288 -14.28 -4.06 9.71
C PHE A 288 -14.56 -5.31 10.57
N ASP A 289 -15.67 -5.36 11.29
CA ASP A 289 -16.07 -6.55 12.05
C ASP A 289 -16.31 -7.77 11.15
N GLY A 290 -16.82 -7.54 9.94
CA GLY A 290 -16.97 -8.57 8.91
C GLY A 290 -15.65 -9.12 8.37
N LEU A 291 -14.53 -8.38 8.56
CA LEU A 291 -13.19 -8.76 8.08
C LEU A 291 -12.33 -9.42 9.17
N ARG A 292 -12.86 -9.62 10.38
CA ARG A 292 -12.13 -10.25 11.47
C ARG A 292 -11.54 -11.58 11.03
N GLN A 293 -10.26 -11.73 11.25
CA GLN A 293 -9.52 -12.96 10.97
C GLN A 293 -9.25 -13.77 12.22
N ASP A 294 -9.11 -15.09 12.04
CA ASP A 294 -8.32 -15.91 12.96
C ASP A 294 -6.86 -15.51 12.73
N ALA A 295 -6.40 -14.48 13.43
CA ALA A 295 -5.09 -13.90 13.22
C ALA A 295 -4.00 -14.93 13.45
N PRO A 296 -3.04 -15.08 12.52
CA PRO A 296 -1.81 -15.79 12.85
C PRO A 296 -1.10 -15.03 13.97
N PRO A 297 -0.42 -15.72 14.89
CA PRO A 297 0.35 -15.08 15.94
C PRO A 297 1.39 -14.15 15.30
N ILE A 298 1.38 -12.89 15.69
CA ILE A 298 2.41 -11.92 15.31
C ILE A 298 3.61 -12.22 16.23
N TYR A 299 4.71 -12.63 15.64
CA TYR A 299 5.98 -12.86 16.33
C TYR A 299 6.91 -11.67 16.14
#